data_78221ba956eb00106cc60c7153389ecb
#
_entry.id   78221ba956eb00106cc60c7153389ecb
#
_cell.length_a   1.000
_cell.length_b   1.000
_cell.length_c   1.000
_cell.angle_alpha   90.00
_cell.angle_beta   90.00
_cell.angle_gamma   90.00
#
_symmetry.space_group_name_H-M   'P 1'
#
loop_
_entity.id
_entity.type
_entity.pdbx_description
1 polymer ?
#
loop_
_entity_poly.entity_id
_entity_poly.type
_entity_poly.pdbx_seq_one_letter_code
_entity_poly.pdbx_strand_id
1 'polypeptide(L)'
;LGKIEAVCHKVAEFIGTRARQRIGSDRIEDGKVVMSRMAGALVRAILVAMMVAMPSVLLVDVTTDTQQMVALVAIFAAALTFVEYNAVYPGLVEFRDAKPFNRVRFLMLLTTVIFLSLIERGRMAPTTLTELTEAVGTLIGASMDFPYSPVRLARLMVTDGANEVQAHAVRTAAGMAYLISLLSMALFIILLRAGAWPRQGTPFNVWVNLPTFEPSAGGDVVDRLNRDARINIALGFLLPFLIPAVVSLSSSGFAPLQLTSPQTLIWTMTAWAFLPASLFMRGIAMGRVASMIRDKRRESAVPAGPFLPA
;
A
#
# COMPACT_ATOMS: atom_id res chain seq x y z
N LEU A 1 48.00 8.21 -52.22
CA LEU A 1 47.58 9.02 -51.05
C LEU A 1 46.08 9.32 -51.11
N GLY A 2 45.50 9.79 -52.23
CA GLY A 2 44.09 10.18 -52.33
C GLY A 2 43.03 9.09 -52.07
N LYS A 3 43.39 7.80 -52.30
CA LYS A 3 42.45 6.67 -52.00
C LYS A 3 42.35 6.38 -50.49
N ILE A 4 43.37 6.64 -49.73
CA ILE A 4 43.37 6.42 -48.28
C ILE A 4 42.61 7.53 -47.57
N GLU A 5 42.74 8.78 -48.00
CA GLU A 5 41.94 9.91 -47.50
C GLU A 5 40.45 9.73 -47.73
N ALA A 6 40.05 9.26 -48.91
CA ALA A 6 38.64 8.99 -49.23
C ALA A 6 38.03 7.87 -48.37
N VAL A 7 38.83 6.85 -48.04
CA VAL A 7 38.36 5.77 -47.14
C VAL A 7 38.26 6.28 -45.70
N CYS A 8 39.22 7.07 -45.22
CA CYS A 8 39.16 7.67 -43.88
C CYS A 8 37.97 8.60 -43.73
N HIS A 9 37.65 9.41 -44.74
CA HIS A 9 36.47 10.30 -44.75
C HIS A 9 35.17 9.52 -44.68
N LYS A 10 35.00 8.47 -45.48
CA LYS A 10 33.81 7.59 -45.42
C LYS A 10 33.66 6.85 -44.09
N VAL A 11 34.75 6.40 -43.49
CA VAL A 11 34.73 5.74 -42.20
C VAL A 11 34.33 6.75 -41.09
N ALA A 12 34.87 7.96 -41.12
CA ALA A 12 34.50 9.02 -40.17
C ALA A 12 33.03 9.44 -40.27
N GLU A 13 32.51 9.53 -41.51
CA GLU A 13 31.11 9.85 -41.78
C GLU A 13 30.17 8.72 -41.33
N PHE A 14 30.55 7.45 -41.52
CA PHE A 14 29.80 6.27 -41.10
C PHE A 14 29.78 6.14 -39.56
N ILE A 15 30.90 6.44 -38.87
CA ILE A 15 30.97 6.45 -37.39
C ILE A 15 30.15 7.61 -36.85
N GLY A 16 30.24 8.79 -37.46
CA GLY A 16 29.49 9.98 -37.05
C GLY A 16 27.97 9.84 -37.20
N THR A 17 27.50 9.21 -38.30
CA THR A 17 26.06 8.92 -38.49
C THR A 17 25.53 7.86 -37.53
N ARG A 18 26.28 6.79 -37.27
CA ARG A 18 25.88 5.78 -36.29
C ARG A 18 25.85 6.32 -34.85
N ALA A 19 26.82 7.18 -34.50
CA ALA A 19 26.83 7.83 -33.16
C ALA A 19 25.61 8.78 -32.99
N ARG A 20 25.27 9.58 -34.02
CA ARG A 20 24.09 10.46 -34.00
C ARG A 20 22.78 9.66 -33.96
N GLN A 21 22.67 8.55 -34.68
CA GLN A 21 21.51 7.67 -34.64
C GLN A 21 21.34 7.02 -33.24
N ARG A 22 22.41 6.54 -32.61
CA ARG A 22 22.36 6.01 -31.24
C ARG A 22 21.92 7.06 -30.22
N ILE A 23 22.53 8.25 -30.24
CA ILE A 23 22.16 9.35 -29.34
C ILE A 23 20.70 9.79 -29.57
N GLY A 24 20.21 9.76 -30.82
CA GLY A 24 18.82 10.05 -31.13
C GLY A 24 17.85 8.98 -30.65
N SER A 25 18.19 7.68 -30.80
CA SER A 25 17.36 6.56 -30.30
C SER A 25 17.32 6.52 -28.77
N ASP A 26 18.45 6.69 -28.11
CA ASP A 26 18.54 6.70 -26.65
C ASP A 26 17.70 7.84 -26.04
N ARG A 27 17.75 9.04 -26.65
CA ARG A 27 16.95 10.19 -26.22
C ARG A 27 15.43 9.98 -26.45
N ILE A 28 15.03 9.29 -27.51
CA ILE A 28 13.63 8.97 -27.79
C ILE A 28 13.13 7.88 -26.84
N GLU A 29 13.97 6.89 -26.52
CA GLU A 29 13.64 5.84 -25.55
C GLU A 29 13.54 6.42 -24.13
N ASP A 30 14.47 7.27 -23.74
CA ASP A 30 14.41 8.00 -22.45
C ASP A 30 13.15 8.84 -22.35
N GLY A 31 12.78 9.57 -23.40
CA GLY A 31 11.55 10.35 -23.45
C GLY A 31 10.28 9.49 -23.29
N LYS A 32 10.22 8.34 -23.96
CA LYS A 32 9.10 7.39 -23.81
C LYS A 32 9.01 6.79 -22.40
N VAL A 33 10.14 6.45 -21.79
CA VAL A 33 10.21 5.93 -20.43
C VAL A 33 9.74 6.98 -19.41
N VAL A 34 10.16 8.22 -19.57
CA VAL A 34 9.73 9.34 -18.70
C VAL A 34 8.23 9.59 -18.84
N MET A 35 7.71 9.67 -20.07
CA MET A 35 6.26 9.86 -20.31
C MET A 35 5.43 8.71 -19.73
N SER A 36 5.86 7.47 -19.89
CA SER A 36 5.20 6.29 -19.34
C SER A 36 5.18 6.32 -17.79
N ARG A 37 6.26 6.79 -17.16
CA ARG A 37 6.35 6.96 -15.72
C ARG A 37 5.39 8.05 -15.21
N MET A 38 5.39 9.20 -15.85
CA MET A 38 4.49 10.31 -15.53
C MET A 38 3.02 9.93 -15.68
N ALA A 39 2.64 9.27 -16.78
CA ALA A 39 1.28 8.79 -17.01
C ALA A 39 0.86 7.79 -15.92
N GLY A 40 1.74 6.87 -15.56
CA GLY A 40 1.50 5.91 -14.48
C GLY A 40 1.39 6.57 -13.10
N ALA A 41 2.16 7.61 -12.81
CA ALA A 41 2.07 8.39 -11.58
C ALA A 41 0.74 9.17 -11.52
N LEU A 42 0.33 9.80 -12.62
CA LEU A 42 -0.92 10.54 -12.73
C LEU A 42 -2.14 9.66 -12.48
N VAL A 43 -2.21 8.47 -13.10
CA VAL A 43 -3.30 7.53 -12.88
C VAL A 43 -3.41 7.14 -11.39
N ARG A 44 -2.28 6.87 -10.71
CA ARG A 44 -2.29 6.56 -9.28
C ARG A 44 -2.73 7.74 -8.42
N ALA A 45 -2.30 8.95 -8.77
CA ALA A 45 -2.71 10.16 -8.09
C ALA A 45 -4.22 10.37 -8.18
N ILE A 46 -4.81 10.20 -9.37
CA ILE A 46 -6.26 10.27 -9.58
C ILE A 46 -6.99 9.20 -8.76
N LEU A 47 -6.50 7.96 -8.77
CA LEU A 47 -7.11 6.87 -8.00
C LEU A 47 -7.08 7.15 -6.48
N VAL A 48 -6.00 7.73 -5.97
CA VAL A 48 -5.90 8.13 -4.55
C VAL A 48 -6.85 9.28 -4.24
N ALA A 49 -6.94 10.30 -5.11
CA ALA A 49 -7.91 11.38 -4.95
C ALA A 49 -9.34 10.85 -4.91
N MET A 50 -9.70 9.97 -5.84
CA MET A 50 -11.03 9.34 -5.87
C MET A 50 -11.32 8.53 -4.60
N MET A 51 -10.33 7.76 -4.11
CA MET A 51 -10.46 6.99 -2.87
C MET A 51 -10.72 7.90 -1.67
N VAL A 52 -9.99 9.00 -1.53
CA VAL A 52 -10.18 9.98 -0.43
C VAL A 52 -11.52 10.67 -0.53
N ALA A 53 -11.98 10.99 -1.74
CA ALA A 53 -13.27 11.64 -1.97
C ALA A 53 -14.47 10.68 -1.82
N MET A 54 -14.25 9.35 -1.87
CA MET A 54 -15.30 8.34 -1.95
C MET A 54 -16.38 8.47 -0.86
N PRO A 55 -16.06 8.66 0.44
CA PRO A 55 -17.09 8.83 1.46
C PRO A 55 -17.96 10.05 1.20
N SER A 56 -17.39 11.19 0.80
CA SER A 56 -18.15 12.42 0.52
C SER A 56 -19.03 12.31 -0.72
N VAL A 57 -18.70 11.42 -1.66
CA VAL A 57 -19.50 11.16 -2.87
C VAL A 57 -20.64 10.17 -2.55
N LEU A 58 -20.39 9.19 -1.71
CA LEU A 58 -21.35 8.13 -1.41
C LEU A 58 -22.34 8.50 -0.30
N LEU A 59 -21.92 9.27 0.71
CA LEU A 59 -22.78 9.69 1.83
C LEU A 59 -23.82 10.73 1.37
N VAL A 60 -24.97 10.69 2.03
CA VAL A 60 -26.05 11.67 1.87
C VAL A 60 -25.81 12.83 2.87
N ASP A 61 -26.22 14.05 2.50
CA ASP A 61 -26.21 15.24 3.36
C ASP A 61 -24.83 15.65 3.92
N VAL A 62 -23.78 15.48 3.11
CA VAL A 62 -22.45 15.98 3.45
C VAL A 62 -22.42 17.50 3.31
N THR A 63 -22.02 18.20 4.39
CA THR A 63 -21.97 19.67 4.37
C THR A 63 -20.91 20.19 3.38
N THR A 64 -21.15 21.40 2.84
CA THR A 64 -20.22 22.04 1.89
C THR A 64 -18.82 22.19 2.46
N ASP A 65 -18.69 22.56 3.74
CA ASP A 65 -17.41 22.70 4.43
C ASP A 65 -16.64 21.37 4.48
N THR A 66 -17.34 20.29 4.79
CA THR A 66 -16.76 18.94 4.78
C THR A 66 -16.30 18.52 3.37
N GLN A 67 -17.11 18.81 2.35
CA GLN A 67 -16.74 18.53 0.95
C GLN A 67 -15.47 19.30 0.54
N GLN A 68 -15.37 20.57 0.92
CA GLN A 68 -14.18 21.38 0.64
C GLN A 68 -12.93 20.86 1.35
N MET A 69 -13.03 20.48 2.63
CA MET A 69 -11.93 19.89 3.37
C MET A 69 -11.47 18.57 2.73
N VAL A 70 -12.41 17.70 2.37
CA VAL A 70 -12.10 16.43 1.71
C VAL A 70 -11.46 16.66 0.34
N ALA A 71 -11.96 17.63 -0.44
CA ALA A 71 -11.35 17.98 -1.73
C ALA A 71 -9.90 18.45 -1.57
N LEU A 72 -9.63 19.31 -0.58
CA LEU A 72 -8.28 19.76 -0.28
C LEU A 72 -7.34 18.61 0.10
N VAL A 73 -7.78 17.71 0.99
CA VAL A 73 -7.02 16.52 1.38
C VAL A 73 -6.81 15.59 0.18
N ALA A 74 -7.81 15.41 -0.67
CA ALA A 74 -7.72 14.58 -1.87
C ALA A 74 -6.69 15.14 -2.87
N ILE A 75 -6.69 16.46 -3.10
CA ILE A 75 -5.71 17.14 -3.97
C ILE A 75 -4.30 16.98 -3.39
N PHE A 76 -4.11 17.21 -2.09
CA PHE A 76 -2.82 17.06 -1.45
C PHE A 76 -2.31 15.60 -1.53
N ALA A 77 -3.16 14.62 -1.23
CA ALA A 77 -2.81 13.20 -1.35
C ALA A 77 -2.48 12.79 -2.78
N ALA A 78 -3.20 13.34 -3.77
CA ALA A 78 -2.91 13.15 -5.19
C ALA A 78 -1.56 13.74 -5.59
N ALA A 79 -1.28 14.98 -5.19
CA ALA A 79 -0.01 15.64 -5.48
C ALA A 79 1.17 14.87 -4.87
N LEU A 80 1.06 14.46 -3.60
CA LEU A 80 2.06 13.65 -2.93
C LEU A 80 2.28 12.31 -3.64
N THR A 81 1.20 11.62 -4.01
CA THR A 81 1.28 10.36 -4.76
C THR A 81 1.96 10.55 -6.11
N PHE A 82 1.61 11.62 -6.84
CA PHE A 82 2.23 11.92 -8.13
C PHE A 82 3.74 12.14 -7.98
N VAL A 83 4.16 12.96 -7.02
CA VAL A 83 5.57 13.25 -6.76
C VAL A 83 6.33 11.96 -6.41
N GLU A 84 5.80 11.15 -5.48
CA GLU A 84 6.43 9.90 -5.03
C GLU A 84 6.61 8.88 -6.16
N TYR A 85 5.58 8.71 -7.02
CA TYR A 85 5.67 7.75 -8.12
C TYR A 85 6.46 8.27 -9.33
N ASN A 86 6.58 9.59 -9.48
CA ASN A 86 7.39 10.19 -10.52
C ASN A 86 8.86 10.32 -10.12
N ALA A 87 9.17 10.40 -8.83
CA ALA A 87 10.52 10.52 -8.30
C ALA A 87 11.41 9.33 -8.72
N VAL A 88 12.69 9.61 -8.97
CA VAL A 88 13.70 8.56 -9.20
C VAL A 88 13.90 7.74 -7.92
N TYR A 89 14.02 8.42 -6.79
CA TYR A 89 14.13 7.82 -5.46
C TYR A 89 12.90 8.26 -4.63
N PRO A 90 11.92 7.36 -4.41
CA PRO A 90 10.78 7.66 -3.56
C PRO A 90 11.21 7.76 -2.09
N GLY A 91 10.55 8.63 -1.33
CA GLY A 91 10.80 8.79 0.10
C GLY A 91 9.82 8.03 1.00
N LEU A 92 8.58 7.93 0.55
CA LEU A 92 7.47 7.37 1.34
C LEU A 92 6.93 6.05 0.80
N VAL A 93 6.93 5.87 -0.54
CA VAL A 93 6.37 4.67 -1.17
C VAL A 93 7.37 3.53 -1.11
N GLU A 94 7.10 2.57 -0.24
CA GLU A 94 7.86 1.31 -0.15
C GLU A 94 7.39 0.29 -1.20
N PHE A 95 8.28 -0.63 -1.56
CA PHE A 95 8.01 -1.73 -2.50
C PHE A 95 7.40 -1.27 -3.82
N ARG A 96 7.87 -0.15 -4.35
CA ARG A 96 7.33 0.45 -5.59
C ARG A 96 7.35 -0.52 -6.77
N ASP A 97 8.39 -1.33 -6.88
CA ASP A 97 8.55 -2.33 -7.95
C ASP A 97 7.88 -3.67 -7.63
N ALA A 98 7.47 -3.88 -6.38
CA ALA A 98 6.70 -5.03 -5.95
C ALA A 98 5.21 -4.81 -6.25
N LYS A 99 4.80 -4.98 -7.49
CA LYS A 99 3.43 -4.70 -7.95
C LYS A 99 2.32 -5.30 -7.06
N PRO A 100 2.41 -6.55 -6.55
CA PRO A 100 1.37 -7.12 -5.70
C PRO A 100 1.20 -6.34 -4.39
N PHE A 101 2.29 -5.88 -3.76
CA PHE A 101 2.26 -5.24 -2.46
C PHE A 101 1.38 -3.97 -2.44
N ASN A 102 1.73 -2.97 -3.26
CA ASN A 102 1.01 -1.70 -3.27
C ASN A 102 -0.40 -1.81 -3.88
N ARG A 103 -0.60 -2.74 -4.83
CA ARG A 103 -1.93 -2.98 -5.42
C ARG A 103 -2.90 -3.58 -4.42
N VAL A 104 -2.49 -4.61 -3.67
CA VAL A 104 -3.34 -5.25 -2.66
C VAL A 104 -3.67 -4.25 -1.55
N ARG A 105 -2.69 -3.47 -1.07
CA ARG A 105 -2.91 -2.43 -0.05
C ARG A 105 -3.91 -1.36 -0.53
N PHE A 106 -3.74 -0.87 -1.75
CA PHE A 106 -4.66 0.12 -2.32
C PHE A 106 -6.07 -0.45 -2.47
N LEU A 107 -6.21 -1.66 -3.01
CA LEU A 107 -7.52 -2.32 -3.17
C LEU A 107 -8.18 -2.59 -1.82
N MET A 108 -7.43 -3.04 -0.81
CA MET A 108 -7.93 -3.22 0.55
C MET A 108 -8.50 -1.90 1.10
N LEU A 109 -7.73 -0.82 1.00
CA LEU A 109 -8.14 0.50 1.49
C LEU A 109 -9.39 1.00 0.75
N LEU A 110 -9.37 0.97 -0.58
CA LEU A 110 -10.50 1.40 -1.42
C LEU A 110 -11.76 0.58 -1.14
N THR A 111 -11.63 -0.74 -1.10
CA THR A 111 -12.77 -1.64 -0.84
C THR A 111 -13.35 -1.38 0.55
N THR A 112 -12.50 -1.24 1.58
CA THR A 112 -12.95 -0.92 2.94
C THR A 112 -13.72 0.39 2.97
N VAL A 113 -13.16 1.45 2.38
CA VAL A 113 -13.83 2.78 2.33
C VAL A 113 -15.17 2.69 1.61
N ILE A 114 -15.24 2.00 0.46
CA ILE A 114 -16.51 1.84 -0.28
C ILE A 114 -17.55 1.09 0.55
N PHE A 115 -17.21 -0.06 1.11
CA PHE A 115 -18.17 -0.88 1.85
C PHE A 115 -18.67 -0.18 3.13
N LEU A 116 -17.76 0.47 3.86
CA LEU A 116 -18.17 1.25 5.05
C LEU A 116 -19.02 2.46 4.66
N SER A 117 -18.72 3.13 3.55
CA SER A 117 -19.56 4.23 3.04
C SER A 117 -20.94 3.76 2.60
N LEU A 118 -21.05 2.55 2.02
CA LEU A 118 -22.34 1.95 1.67
C LEU A 118 -23.15 1.58 2.91
N ILE A 119 -22.54 1.05 3.95
CA ILE A 119 -23.20 0.76 5.24
C ILE A 119 -23.76 2.06 5.83
N GLU A 120 -22.94 3.11 5.94
CA GLU A 120 -23.39 4.39 6.51
C GLU A 120 -24.43 5.10 5.63
N ARG A 121 -24.32 5.00 4.29
CA ARG A 121 -25.36 5.50 3.37
C ARG A 121 -26.69 4.79 3.58
N GLY A 122 -26.68 3.47 3.78
CA GLY A 122 -27.89 2.66 3.96
C GLY A 122 -28.72 3.08 5.16
N ARG A 123 -28.11 3.65 6.17
CA ARG A 123 -28.81 4.17 7.36
C ARG A 123 -29.70 5.39 7.06
N MET A 124 -29.40 6.15 6.02
CA MET A 124 -30.13 7.36 5.63
C MET A 124 -30.93 7.15 4.34
N ALA A 125 -30.40 6.40 3.40
CA ALA A 125 -31.00 6.12 2.10
C ALA A 125 -30.84 4.61 1.77
N PRO A 126 -31.71 3.74 2.32
CA PRO A 126 -31.62 2.30 2.13
C PRO A 126 -31.88 1.94 0.66
N THR A 127 -31.07 1.01 0.16
CA THR A 127 -31.19 0.39 -1.16
C THR A 127 -30.85 -1.10 -1.00
N THR A 128 -31.26 -1.95 -1.93
CA THR A 128 -30.93 -3.39 -1.88
C THR A 128 -29.43 -3.65 -1.72
N LEU A 129 -28.59 -2.84 -2.36
CA LEU A 129 -27.13 -2.96 -2.24
C LEU A 129 -26.62 -2.60 -0.84
N THR A 130 -27.13 -1.48 -0.28
CA THR A 130 -26.73 -1.04 1.07
C THR A 130 -27.24 -1.99 2.15
N GLU A 131 -28.46 -2.50 2.03
CA GLU A 131 -29.03 -3.50 2.93
C GLU A 131 -28.24 -4.81 2.91
N LEU A 132 -27.89 -5.31 1.72
CA LEU A 132 -27.04 -6.48 1.57
C LEU A 132 -25.68 -6.25 2.23
N THR A 133 -25.05 -5.11 2.00
CA THR A 133 -23.76 -4.76 2.55
C THR A 133 -23.81 -4.69 4.09
N GLU A 134 -24.86 -4.06 4.63
CA GLU A 134 -25.08 -3.96 6.07
C GLU A 134 -25.37 -5.35 6.68
N ALA A 135 -26.18 -6.18 6.02
CA ALA A 135 -26.47 -7.53 6.48
C ALA A 135 -25.18 -8.40 6.57
N VAL A 136 -24.31 -8.33 5.56
CA VAL A 136 -23.01 -9.00 5.59
C VAL A 136 -22.14 -8.45 6.72
N GLY A 137 -22.01 -7.13 6.86
CA GLY A 137 -21.25 -6.50 7.93
C GLY A 137 -21.76 -6.88 9.32
N THR A 138 -23.07 -6.92 9.51
CA THR A 138 -23.72 -7.31 10.77
C THR A 138 -23.47 -8.78 11.09
N LEU A 139 -23.62 -9.67 10.11
CA LEU A 139 -23.36 -11.10 10.28
C LEU A 139 -21.91 -11.36 10.69
N ILE A 140 -20.94 -10.75 9.99
CA ILE A 140 -19.52 -10.89 10.30
C ILE A 140 -19.18 -10.23 11.63
N GLY A 141 -19.70 -9.03 11.89
CA GLY A 141 -19.53 -8.32 13.15
C GLY A 141 -20.02 -9.14 14.34
N ALA A 142 -21.19 -9.78 14.21
CA ALA A 142 -21.74 -10.65 15.25
C ALA A 142 -20.91 -11.95 15.42
N SER A 143 -20.50 -12.56 14.32
CA SER A 143 -19.69 -13.80 14.35
C SER A 143 -18.30 -13.57 14.96
N MET A 144 -17.76 -12.37 14.82
CA MET A 144 -16.45 -12.00 15.35
C MET A 144 -16.52 -11.27 16.73
N ASP A 145 -17.70 -11.08 17.30
CA ASP A 145 -17.91 -10.44 18.61
C ASP A 145 -17.79 -11.44 19.76
N PHE A 146 -16.67 -12.12 19.87
CA PHE A 146 -16.37 -13.03 20.99
C PHE A 146 -15.40 -12.39 22.00
N PRO A 147 -15.27 -12.90 23.22
CA PRO A 147 -14.38 -12.32 24.23
C PRO A 147 -12.95 -12.11 23.71
N TYR A 148 -12.42 -10.91 23.94
CA TYR A 148 -11.08 -10.49 23.51
C TYR A 148 -10.85 -10.42 22.00
N SER A 149 -11.86 -10.56 21.17
CA SER A 149 -11.70 -10.38 19.72
C SER A 149 -11.38 -8.92 19.36
N PRO A 150 -10.65 -8.67 18.25
CA PRO A 150 -10.40 -7.31 17.80
C PRO A 150 -11.69 -6.52 17.54
N VAL A 151 -12.72 -7.17 16.99
CA VAL A 151 -14.02 -6.55 16.70
C VAL A 151 -14.74 -6.15 17.99
N ARG A 152 -14.69 -7.00 19.03
CA ARG A 152 -15.25 -6.67 20.33
C ARG A 152 -14.52 -5.51 20.98
N LEU A 153 -13.20 -5.48 20.89
CA LEU A 153 -12.39 -4.40 21.43
C LEU A 153 -12.61 -3.09 20.68
N ALA A 154 -12.89 -3.13 19.36
CA ALA A 154 -13.22 -1.91 18.62
C ALA A 154 -14.45 -1.18 19.18
N ARG A 155 -15.37 -1.87 19.84
CA ARG A 155 -16.50 -1.25 20.56
C ARG A 155 -16.06 -0.37 21.73
N LEU A 156 -14.87 -0.61 22.30
CA LEU A 156 -14.30 0.25 23.36
C LEU A 156 -13.92 1.65 22.86
N MET A 157 -13.86 1.87 21.55
CA MET A 157 -13.64 3.21 20.99
C MET A 157 -14.90 4.08 21.06
N VAL A 158 -16.04 3.48 21.40
CA VAL A 158 -17.30 4.21 21.59
C VAL A 158 -17.32 4.80 22.99
N THR A 159 -17.69 6.06 23.10
CA THR A 159 -17.74 6.79 24.38
C THR A 159 -18.76 6.18 25.34
N ASP A 160 -18.46 6.19 26.63
CA ASP A 160 -19.40 5.82 27.69
C ASP A 160 -20.67 6.68 27.56
N GLY A 161 -21.84 6.02 27.47
CA GLY A 161 -23.13 6.68 27.24
C GLY A 161 -23.61 6.66 25.77
N ALA A 162 -22.85 6.07 24.86
CA ALA A 162 -23.36 5.82 23.50
C ALA A 162 -24.54 4.84 23.52
N ASN A 163 -25.52 5.09 22.66
CA ASN A 163 -26.70 4.24 22.53
C ASN A 163 -26.37 2.91 21.82
N GLU A 164 -27.22 1.91 21.98
CA GLU A 164 -27.08 0.59 21.33
C GLU A 164 -26.97 0.69 19.79
N VAL A 165 -27.58 1.69 19.19
CA VAL A 165 -27.51 1.93 17.73
C VAL A 165 -26.08 2.23 17.30
N GLN A 166 -25.36 3.07 18.05
CA GLN A 166 -23.96 3.40 17.76
C GLN A 166 -23.03 2.21 17.99
N ALA A 167 -23.24 1.47 19.09
CA ALA A 167 -22.48 0.26 19.35
C ALA A 167 -22.66 -0.79 18.23
N HIS A 168 -23.89 -0.92 17.73
CA HIS A 168 -24.19 -1.78 16.59
C HIS A 168 -23.48 -1.30 15.31
N ALA A 169 -23.53 0.00 15.01
CA ALA A 169 -22.86 0.57 13.84
C ALA A 169 -21.34 0.32 13.86
N VAL A 170 -20.69 0.56 15.00
CA VAL A 170 -19.25 0.29 15.15
C VAL A 170 -18.94 -1.20 14.99
N ARG A 171 -19.75 -2.09 15.56
CA ARG A 171 -19.55 -3.53 15.41
C ARG A 171 -19.67 -3.99 13.95
N THR A 172 -20.70 -3.51 13.24
CA THR A 172 -20.92 -3.81 11.82
C THR A 172 -19.77 -3.31 10.96
N ALA A 173 -19.37 -2.05 11.14
CA ALA A 173 -18.25 -1.45 10.43
C ALA A 173 -16.92 -2.15 10.73
N ALA A 174 -16.64 -2.45 12.01
CA ALA A 174 -15.44 -3.17 12.42
C ALA A 174 -15.40 -4.59 11.84
N GLY A 175 -16.53 -5.31 11.86
CA GLY A 175 -16.64 -6.65 11.27
C GLY A 175 -16.32 -6.64 9.77
N MET A 176 -16.93 -5.73 9.02
CA MET A 176 -16.67 -5.58 7.58
C MET A 176 -15.22 -5.20 7.30
N ALA A 177 -14.68 -4.20 7.98
CA ALA A 177 -13.30 -3.75 7.78
C ALA A 177 -12.28 -4.85 8.12
N TYR A 178 -12.50 -5.58 9.19
CA TYR A 178 -11.64 -6.67 9.62
C TYR A 178 -11.68 -7.85 8.64
N LEU A 179 -12.85 -8.23 8.15
CA LEU A 179 -13.00 -9.26 7.11
C LEU A 179 -12.20 -8.89 5.85
N ILE A 180 -12.37 -7.65 5.35
CA ILE A 180 -11.66 -7.19 4.16
C ILE A 180 -10.15 -7.22 4.39
N SER A 181 -9.67 -6.83 5.58
CA SER A 181 -8.26 -6.87 5.92
C SER A 181 -7.69 -8.30 5.91
N LEU A 182 -8.41 -9.26 6.50
CA LEU A 182 -8.01 -10.67 6.51
C LEU A 182 -7.98 -11.28 5.10
N LEU A 183 -9.02 -11.02 4.29
CA LEU A 183 -9.07 -11.48 2.90
C LEU A 183 -7.92 -10.87 2.06
N SER A 184 -7.61 -9.60 2.28
CA SER A 184 -6.52 -8.93 1.57
C SER A 184 -5.15 -9.48 1.97
N MET A 185 -4.93 -9.80 3.26
CA MET A 185 -3.72 -10.48 3.72
C MET A 185 -3.60 -11.88 3.11
N ALA A 186 -4.69 -12.65 3.10
CA ALA A 186 -4.72 -13.97 2.48
C ALA A 186 -4.40 -13.89 0.98
N LEU A 187 -5.04 -12.96 0.27
CA LEU A 187 -4.76 -12.70 -1.15
C LEU A 187 -3.28 -12.34 -1.37
N PHE A 188 -2.72 -11.48 -0.54
CA PHE A 188 -1.30 -11.11 -0.64
C PHE A 188 -0.37 -12.31 -0.48
N ILE A 189 -0.62 -13.17 0.52
CA ILE A 189 0.16 -14.39 0.75
C ILE A 189 0.04 -15.36 -0.44
N ILE A 190 -1.18 -15.53 -0.98
CA ILE A 190 -1.42 -16.38 -2.15
C ILE A 190 -0.64 -15.85 -3.36
N LEU A 191 -0.69 -14.54 -3.63
CA LEU A 191 0.04 -13.92 -4.74
C LEU A 191 1.56 -14.10 -4.60
N LEU A 192 2.10 -13.99 -3.38
CA LEU A 192 3.52 -14.24 -3.14
C LEU A 192 3.88 -15.71 -3.38
N ARG A 193 3.05 -16.66 -2.94
CA ARG A 193 3.28 -18.10 -3.15
C ARG A 193 3.13 -18.49 -4.61
N ALA A 194 2.21 -17.86 -5.35
CA ALA A 194 2.03 -18.04 -6.77
C ALA A 194 3.18 -17.43 -7.62
N GLY A 195 4.22 -16.88 -7.01
CA GLY A 195 5.38 -16.33 -7.71
C GLY A 195 5.14 -14.97 -8.37
N ALA A 196 4.08 -14.24 -7.96
CA ALA A 196 3.81 -12.92 -8.52
C ALA A 196 4.92 -11.90 -8.20
N TRP A 197 5.65 -12.11 -7.13
CA TRP A 197 6.82 -11.33 -6.70
C TRP A 197 7.59 -12.07 -5.60
N PRO A 198 8.92 -11.98 -5.54
CA PRO A 198 9.81 -11.42 -6.57
C PRO A 198 9.94 -12.37 -7.78
N ARG A 199 10.11 -11.80 -8.95
CA ARG A 199 10.37 -12.60 -10.16
C ARG A 199 11.84 -12.95 -10.20
N GLN A 200 12.16 -14.20 -10.50
CA GLN A 200 13.54 -14.67 -10.72
C GLN A 200 14.22 -13.85 -11.81
N GLY A 201 15.47 -13.46 -11.58
CA GLY A 201 16.29 -12.71 -12.56
C GLY A 201 16.07 -11.20 -12.59
N THR A 202 15.09 -10.64 -11.88
CA THR A 202 14.91 -9.20 -11.81
C THR A 202 15.74 -8.61 -10.67
N PRO A 203 16.66 -7.66 -10.91
CA PRO A 203 17.44 -7.05 -9.84
C PRO A 203 16.52 -6.28 -8.89
N PHE A 204 16.59 -6.56 -7.60
CA PHE A 204 15.88 -5.83 -6.57
C PHE A 204 16.72 -4.66 -6.07
N ASN A 205 16.27 -3.43 -6.37
CA ASN A 205 16.93 -2.23 -5.87
C ASN A 205 16.38 -1.87 -4.50
N VAL A 206 17.20 -2.06 -3.46
CA VAL A 206 16.82 -1.79 -2.06
C VAL A 206 16.52 -0.31 -1.83
N TRP A 207 17.28 0.62 -2.43
CA TRP A 207 17.10 2.07 -2.27
C TRP A 207 15.76 2.58 -2.81
N VAL A 208 15.28 1.98 -3.89
CA VAL A 208 13.99 2.35 -4.50
C VAL A 208 12.82 1.69 -3.78
N ASN A 209 13.01 0.50 -3.23
CA ASN A 209 11.93 -0.31 -2.68
C ASN A 209 11.81 -0.26 -1.16
N LEU A 210 12.87 0.14 -0.47
CA LEU A 210 12.90 0.29 0.99
C LEU A 210 13.59 1.61 1.36
N PRO A 211 12.98 2.76 1.06
CA PRO A 211 13.60 4.07 1.30
C PRO A 211 13.88 4.35 2.78
N THR A 212 13.12 3.74 3.69
CA THR A 212 13.31 3.87 5.14
C THR A 212 14.36 2.92 5.71
N PHE A 213 14.86 1.97 4.91
CA PHE A 213 15.88 1.02 5.31
C PHE A 213 17.25 1.48 4.81
N GLU A 214 18.20 1.69 5.70
CA GLU A 214 19.56 2.10 5.38
C GLU A 214 20.50 0.88 5.22
N PRO A 215 20.82 0.43 4.00
CA PRO A 215 21.65 -0.75 3.80
C PRO A 215 23.09 -0.60 4.31
N SER A 216 23.59 0.65 4.36
CA SER A 216 24.96 0.99 4.78
C SER A 216 25.17 1.04 6.30
N ALA A 217 24.09 1.09 7.09
CA ALA A 217 24.19 1.00 8.54
C ALA A 217 24.74 -0.37 8.96
N GLY A 218 25.74 -0.41 9.85
CA GLY A 218 26.52 -1.60 10.21
C GLY A 218 25.72 -2.87 10.52
N GLY A 219 26.38 -4.02 10.41
CA GLY A 219 25.81 -5.35 10.61
C GLY A 219 25.31 -6.04 9.33
N ASP A 220 24.89 -7.30 9.43
CA ASP A 220 24.37 -8.03 8.26
C ASP A 220 22.97 -7.52 7.86
N VAL A 221 22.85 -7.14 6.59
CA VAL A 221 21.61 -6.67 5.97
C VAL A 221 20.49 -7.70 6.10
N VAL A 222 20.78 -9.00 5.96
CA VAL A 222 19.78 -10.07 6.05
C VAL A 222 19.23 -10.18 7.47
N ASP A 223 20.08 -10.08 8.47
CA ASP A 223 19.66 -10.17 9.88
C ASP A 223 18.83 -8.96 10.29
N ARG A 224 19.19 -7.78 9.82
CA ARG A 224 18.42 -6.54 10.05
C ARG A 224 17.04 -6.62 9.39
N LEU A 225 16.98 -7.03 8.12
CA LEU A 225 15.69 -7.21 7.42
C LEU A 225 14.81 -8.25 8.12
N ASN A 226 15.38 -9.36 8.59
CA ASN A 226 14.63 -10.38 9.33
C ASN A 226 14.13 -9.87 10.69
N ARG A 227 14.93 -9.06 11.40
CA ARG A 227 14.49 -8.42 12.65
C ARG A 227 13.33 -7.46 12.40
N ASP A 228 13.47 -6.59 11.42
CA ASP A 228 12.43 -5.59 11.07
C ASP A 228 11.17 -6.28 10.55
N ALA A 229 11.31 -7.36 9.78
CA ALA A 229 10.20 -8.21 9.36
C ALA A 229 9.41 -8.77 10.55
N ARG A 230 10.12 -9.33 11.55
CA ARG A 230 9.48 -9.87 12.77
C ARG A 230 8.77 -8.80 13.58
N ILE A 231 9.38 -7.63 13.73
CA ILE A 231 8.76 -6.48 14.43
C ILE A 231 7.48 -6.05 13.72
N ASN A 232 7.51 -5.90 12.39
CA ASN A 232 6.33 -5.52 11.62
C ASN A 232 5.21 -6.56 11.69
N ILE A 233 5.53 -7.86 11.66
CA ILE A 233 4.56 -8.94 11.83
C ILE A 233 3.96 -8.90 13.25
N ALA A 234 4.79 -8.75 14.28
CA ALA A 234 4.32 -8.66 15.66
C ALA A 234 3.41 -7.45 15.88
N LEU A 235 3.79 -6.27 15.38
CA LEU A 235 2.95 -5.08 15.44
C LEU A 235 1.65 -5.25 14.66
N GLY A 236 1.72 -5.81 13.45
CA GLY A 236 0.53 -6.09 12.64
C GLY A 236 -0.44 -7.05 13.33
N PHE A 237 0.07 -7.98 14.13
CA PHE A 237 -0.76 -8.87 14.95
C PHE A 237 -1.34 -8.18 16.19
N LEU A 238 -0.56 -7.36 16.89
CA LEU A 238 -0.94 -6.76 18.17
C LEU A 238 -1.83 -5.52 18.03
N LEU A 239 -1.60 -4.69 17.01
CA LEU A 239 -2.27 -3.39 16.86
C LEU A 239 -3.81 -3.47 16.79
N PRO A 240 -4.46 -4.48 16.17
CA PRO A 240 -5.93 -4.56 16.20
C PRO A 240 -6.50 -4.61 17.62
N PHE A 241 -5.73 -5.08 18.58
CA PHE A 241 -6.09 -5.13 19.99
C PHE A 241 -5.67 -3.87 20.77
N LEU A 242 -4.47 -3.36 20.48
CA LEU A 242 -3.89 -2.22 21.19
C LEU A 242 -4.53 -0.88 20.82
N ILE A 243 -4.85 -0.67 19.53
CA ILE A 243 -5.43 0.61 19.08
C ILE A 243 -6.74 0.93 19.82
N PRO A 244 -7.73 0.02 19.91
CA PRO A 244 -8.94 0.28 20.68
C PRO A 244 -8.68 0.58 22.14
N ALA A 245 -7.78 -0.15 22.78
CA ALA A 245 -7.42 0.06 24.18
C ALA A 245 -6.78 1.44 24.40
N VAL A 246 -5.85 1.86 23.52
CA VAL A 246 -5.21 3.17 23.59
C VAL A 246 -6.22 4.30 23.36
N VAL A 247 -7.12 4.16 22.37
CA VAL A 247 -8.16 5.15 22.10
C VAL A 247 -9.10 5.28 23.28
N SER A 248 -9.53 4.16 23.88
CA SER A 248 -10.39 4.17 25.08
C SER A 248 -9.72 4.86 26.27
N LEU A 249 -8.44 4.57 26.53
CA LEU A 249 -7.68 5.24 27.60
C LEU A 249 -7.49 6.73 27.34
N SER A 250 -7.29 7.13 26.10
CA SER A 250 -7.10 8.54 25.72
C SER A 250 -8.38 9.36 25.85
N SER A 251 -9.54 8.74 25.70
CA SER A 251 -10.86 9.40 25.82
C SER A 251 -11.15 9.89 27.25
N SER A 252 -10.47 9.36 28.27
CA SER A 252 -10.58 9.83 29.66
C SER A 252 -9.77 11.11 29.94
N GLY A 253 -8.81 11.47 29.10
CA GLY A 253 -7.92 12.63 29.30
C GLY A 253 -7.92 13.68 28.19
N PHE A 254 -8.42 13.32 27.00
CA PHE A 254 -8.51 14.21 25.83
C PHE A 254 -9.94 14.22 25.30
N ALA A 255 -10.24 15.10 24.33
CA ALA A 255 -11.56 15.14 23.70
C ALA A 255 -11.90 13.74 23.11
N PRO A 256 -13.06 13.14 23.48
CA PRO A 256 -13.41 11.81 23.02
C PRO A 256 -13.56 11.76 21.50
N LEU A 257 -13.10 10.66 20.91
CA LEU A 257 -13.26 10.43 19.46
C LEU A 257 -14.75 10.24 19.16
N GLN A 258 -15.35 11.23 18.52
CA GLN A 258 -16.79 11.20 18.20
C GLN A 258 -17.05 10.30 16.97
N LEU A 259 -17.30 9.02 17.20
CA LEU A 259 -17.69 8.06 16.15
C LEU A 259 -19.16 8.20 15.71
N THR A 260 -19.82 9.28 16.12
CA THR A 260 -21.20 9.61 15.71
C THR A 260 -21.27 10.14 14.28
N SER A 261 -20.21 10.79 13.78
CA SER A 261 -20.11 11.24 12.41
C SER A 261 -19.82 10.06 11.48
N PRO A 262 -20.61 9.85 10.40
CA PRO A 262 -20.36 8.78 9.43
C PRO A 262 -18.94 8.80 8.86
N GLN A 263 -18.42 9.97 8.52
CA GLN A 263 -17.06 10.08 7.99
C GLN A 263 -16.00 9.69 9.01
N THR A 264 -16.14 10.12 10.27
CA THR A 264 -15.21 9.75 11.34
C THR A 264 -15.23 8.23 11.56
N LEU A 265 -16.41 7.62 11.58
CA LEU A 265 -16.54 6.17 11.72
C LEU A 265 -15.86 5.43 10.56
N ILE A 266 -16.13 5.83 9.30
CA ILE A 266 -15.52 5.22 8.11
C ILE A 266 -13.99 5.27 8.19
N TRP A 267 -13.41 6.45 8.43
CA TRP A 267 -11.96 6.60 8.44
C TRP A 267 -11.31 5.94 9.63
N THR A 268 -11.92 6.00 10.81
CA THR A 268 -11.40 5.34 12.01
C THR A 268 -11.37 3.83 11.86
N MET A 269 -12.47 3.22 11.41
CA MET A 269 -12.53 1.77 11.22
C MET A 269 -11.64 1.32 10.05
N THR A 270 -11.54 2.13 9.00
CA THR A 270 -10.60 1.88 7.89
C THR A 270 -9.16 1.92 8.38
N ALA A 271 -8.74 2.94 9.12
CA ALA A 271 -7.39 3.05 9.65
C ALA A 271 -7.07 1.90 10.63
N TRP A 272 -8.00 1.59 11.52
CA TRP A 272 -7.86 0.50 12.49
C TRP A 272 -7.63 -0.86 11.84
N ALA A 273 -8.31 -1.18 10.75
CA ALA A 273 -8.12 -2.44 10.04
C ALA A 273 -6.92 -2.41 9.07
N PHE A 274 -6.70 -1.26 8.41
CA PHE A 274 -5.68 -1.10 7.37
C PHE A 274 -4.25 -1.06 7.94
N LEU A 275 -4.01 -0.30 9.00
CA LEU A 275 -2.65 -0.11 9.52
C LEU A 275 -2.01 -1.42 9.98
N PRO A 276 -2.67 -2.27 10.79
CA PRO A 276 -2.13 -3.56 11.19
C PRO A 276 -1.90 -4.50 10.02
N ALA A 277 -2.88 -4.63 9.13
CA ALA A 277 -2.75 -5.49 7.95
C ALA A 277 -1.63 -5.04 7.01
N SER A 278 -1.46 -3.73 6.85
CA SER A 278 -0.37 -3.13 6.07
C SER A 278 1.01 -3.44 6.66
N LEU A 279 1.17 -3.34 8.00
CA LEU A 279 2.40 -3.71 8.69
C LEU A 279 2.69 -5.22 8.57
N PHE A 280 1.66 -6.04 8.72
CA PHE A 280 1.80 -7.48 8.56
C PHE A 280 2.29 -7.86 7.15
N MET A 281 1.67 -7.30 6.12
CA MET A 281 2.11 -7.47 4.72
C MET A 281 3.53 -6.94 4.50
N ARG A 282 3.89 -5.78 5.11
CA ARG A 282 5.25 -5.22 5.06
C ARG A 282 6.27 -6.19 5.66
N GLY A 283 6.01 -6.75 6.82
CA GLY A 283 6.88 -7.73 7.46
C GLY A 283 7.10 -8.96 6.59
N ILE A 284 6.04 -9.53 5.99
CA ILE A 284 6.15 -10.66 5.05
C ILE A 284 7.01 -10.27 3.83
N ALA A 285 6.80 -9.09 3.25
CA ALA A 285 7.56 -8.63 2.10
C ALA A 285 9.06 -8.44 2.43
N MET A 286 9.39 -7.86 3.59
CA MET A 286 10.77 -7.71 4.07
C MET A 286 11.46 -9.06 4.29
N GLY A 287 10.77 -10.01 4.92
CA GLY A 287 11.27 -11.37 5.09
C GLY A 287 11.55 -12.06 3.75
N ARG A 288 10.71 -11.80 2.73
CA ARG A 288 10.93 -12.32 1.38
C ARG A 288 12.16 -11.71 0.71
N VAL A 289 12.40 -10.41 0.88
CA VAL A 289 13.64 -9.76 0.41
C VAL A 289 14.86 -10.34 1.10
N ALA A 290 14.81 -10.55 2.41
CA ALA A 290 15.91 -11.17 3.17
C ALA A 290 16.24 -12.57 2.64
N SER A 291 15.21 -13.39 2.33
CA SER A 291 15.42 -14.72 1.73
C SER A 291 16.10 -14.65 0.36
N MET A 292 15.65 -13.71 -0.51
CA MET A 292 16.28 -13.51 -1.84
C MET A 292 17.76 -13.16 -1.76
N ILE A 293 18.12 -12.25 -0.86
CA ILE A 293 19.53 -11.85 -0.68
C ILE A 293 20.34 -13.04 -0.20
N ARG A 294 19.81 -13.84 0.71
CA ARG A 294 20.47 -15.06 1.23
C ARG A 294 20.68 -16.08 0.12
N ASP A 295 19.64 -16.34 -0.69
CA ASP A 295 19.72 -17.31 -1.77
C ASP A 295 20.75 -16.87 -2.82
N LYS A 296 20.76 -15.59 -3.19
CA LYS A 296 21.74 -15.04 -4.11
C LYS A 296 23.19 -15.12 -3.58
N ARG A 297 23.39 -14.89 -2.28
CA ARG A 297 24.71 -15.07 -1.65
C ARG A 297 25.18 -16.53 -1.70
N ARG A 298 24.27 -17.50 -1.50
CA ARG A 298 24.58 -18.91 -1.61
C ARG A 298 24.98 -19.31 -3.03
N GLU A 299 24.23 -18.86 -4.03
CA GLU A 299 24.56 -19.09 -5.44
C GLU A 299 25.94 -18.53 -5.81
N SER A 300 26.28 -17.34 -5.32
CA SER A 300 27.59 -16.72 -5.57
C SER A 300 28.75 -17.37 -4.78
N ALA A 301 28.46 -18.09 -3.70
CA ALA A 301 29.45 -18.77 -2.88
C ALA A 301 29.79 -20.20 -3.37
N VAL A 302 28.99 -20.75 -4.31
CA VAL A 302 29.31 -22.03 -4.96
C VAL A 302 30.51 -21.77 -5.90
N PRO A 303 31.70 -22.38 -5.67
CA PRO A 303 32.85 -22.20 -6.55
C PRO A 303 32.47 -22.63 -7.97
N ALA A 304 32.78 -21.81 -8.97
CA ALA A 304 32.78 -22.28 -10.36
C ALA A 304 33.69 -23.53 -10.37
N GLY A 305 33.12 -24.68 -10.75
CA GLY A 305 33.85 -25.94 -10.77
C GLY A 305 35.20 -25.79 -11.48
N PRO A 306 36.19 -26.64 -11.20
CA PRO A 306 37.50 -26.51 -11.79
C PRO A 306 37.37 -26.42 -13.30
N PHE A 307 37.83 -25.29 -13.87
CA PHE A 307 38.05 -25.20 -15.31
C PHE A 307 38.94 -26.36 -15.72
N LEU A 308 38.44 -27.34 -16.42
CA LEU A 308 39.27 -28.30 -17.14
C LEU A 308 39.94 -27.49 -18.26
N PRO A 309 41.28 -27.32 -18.22
CA PRO A 309 41.97 -26.75 -19.38
C PRO A 309 41.82 -27.72 -20.54
N ALA A 310 41.39 -27.19 -21.68
CA ALA A 310 41.32 -27.91 -22.95
C ALA A 310 42.73 -28.24 -23.49
#